data_71210a7ae4faba5fe718a3aacc2b1024
#
_entry.id   71210a7ae4faba5fe718a3aacc2b1024
#
_cell.length_a   1.000
_cell.length_b   1.000
_cell.length_c   1.000
_cell.angle_alpha   90.00
_cell.angle_beta   90.00
_cell.angle_gamma   90.00
#
_symmetry.space_group_name_H-M   'P 1'
#
loop_
_entity.id
_entity.type
_entity.pdbx_description
1 polymer ?
#
loop_
_entity_poly.entity_id
_entity_poly.type
_entity_poly.pdbx_seq_one_letter_code
_entity_poly.pdbx_strand_id
1 'polypeptide(L)'
;MSEDNNQQPAQLNIEISEEVAEGNYSNLAIITHSHAEFVIDFVNVMPGTPKSKVKSRIIFTPQHAKRFMKALMENVNRYESANGPIKDLEEIQIPMTFGGPAAQA
;
A
#
# COMPACT_ATOMS: atom_id res chain seq x y z
N MET A 1 8.17 -24.32 30.49
CA MET A 1 8.01 -24.08 30.08
C MET A 1 7.92 -23.59 29.71
N SER A 2 8.10 -23.24 29.54
CA SER A 2 7.98 -22.76 29.09
C SER A 2 7.97 -22.23 28.73
N GLU A 3 7.98 -21.96 28.58
CA GLU A 3 7.80 -21.49 28.20
C GLU A 3 8.11 -20.86 27.77
N ASP A 4 8.39 -20.75 27.89
CA ASP A 4 8.60 -20.19 27.50
C ASP A 4 8.86 -19.90 26.84
N ASN A 5 9.11 -20.13 26.72
CA ASN A 5 9.43 -19.92 25.93
C ASN A 5 9.07 -19.40 25.25
N ASN A 6 8.84 -19.51 24.90
CA ASN A 6 8.37 -18.83 24.33
C ASN A 6 8.12 -17.64 24.52
N GLN A 7 8.33 -17.22 25.07
CA GLN A 7 8.32 -16.08 25.39
C GLN A 7 9.21 -15.21 24.77
N GLN A 8 10.18 -15.64 24.34
CA GLN A 8 11.04 -14.93 23.58
C GLN A 8 10.40 -14.65 22.32
N PRO A 9 10.17 -13.44 21.88
CA PRO A 9 9.59 -13.19 20.60
C PRO A 9 10.48 -13.79 19.57
N ALA A 10 9.88 -14.43 18.64
CA ALA A 10 10.62 -15.01 17.56
C ALA A 10 11.36 -13.91 16.85
N GLN A 11 12.63 -14.14 16.59
CA GLN A 11 13.38 -13.22 15.83
C GLN A 11 12.95 -13.31 14.41
N LEU A 12 12.52 -12.20 13.86
CA LEU A 12 12.02 -12.16 12.52
C LEU A 12 13.16 -11.80 11.60
N ASN A 13 13.53 -12.73 10.75
CA ASN A 13 14.55 -12.46 9.73
C ASN A 13 13.84 -12.06 8.47
N ILE A 14 13.99 -10.81 8.09
CA ILE A 14 13.33 -10.31 6.91
C ILE A 14 14.38 -10.04 5.85
N GLU A 15 14.20 -10.66 4.69
CA GLU A 15 15.13 -10.51 3.59
C GLU A 15 14.46 -9.82 2.43
N ILE A 16 15.25 -9.15 1.63
CA ILE A 16 14.72 -8.51 0.46
C ILE A 16 15.66 -8.85 -0.69
N SER A 17 15.08 -9.29 -1.80
CA SER A 17 15.88 -9.60 -2.99
C SER A 17 16.27 -8.31 -3.69
N GLU A 18 17.27 -8.40 -4.53
CA GLU A 18 17.71 -7.23 -5.27
C GLU A 18 16.62 -6.70 -6.18
N GLU A 19 15.87 -7.60 -6.78
CA GLU A 19 14.78 -7.21 -7.65
C GLU A 19 13.72 -6.42 -6.89
N VAL A 20 13.31 -6.92 -5.74
CA VAL A 20 12.28 -6.26 -4.97
C VAL A 20 12.79 -4.96 -4.39
N ALA A 21 14.09 -4.91 -4.07
CA ALA A 21 14.67 -3.71 -3.48
C ALA A 21 14.66 -2.52 -4.42
N GLU A 22 14.58 -2.77 -5.72
CA GLU A 22 14.49 -1.67 -6.68
C GLU A 22 13.20 -0.88 -6.50
N GLY A 23 12.16 -1.55 -6.06
CA GLY A 23 10.90 -0.89 -5.81
C GLY A 23 10.08 -0.63 -7.05
N ASN A 24 8.86 -0.26 -6.84
CA ASN A 24 7.95 0.14 -7.91
C ASN A 24 7.40 1.50 -7.59
N TYR A 25 7.57 2.43 -8.49
CA TYR A 25 6.99 3.75 -8.29
C TYR A 25 5.49 3.68 -8.54
N SER A 26 4.72 4.31 -7.68
CA SER A 26 3.28 4.31 -7.82
C SER A 26 2.75 5.68 -7.44
N ASN A 27 1.83 6.19 -8.23
CA ASN A 27 1.18 7.44 -7.91
C ASN A 27 -0.34 7.31 -7.84
N LEU A 28 -0.84 6.08 -7.84
CA LEU A 28 -2.26 5.83 -7.69
C LEU A 28 -2.44 4.47 -7.05
N ALA A 29 -3.30 4.39 -6.08
CA ALA A 29 -3.65 3.11 -5.47
C ALA A 29 -5.15 2.93 -5.56
N ILE A 30 -5.55 1.78 -6.07
CA ILE A 30 -6.96 1.42 -6.14
C ILE A 30 -7.20 0.36 -5.09
N ILE A 31 -8.10 0.64 -4.18
CA ILE A 31 -8.34 -0.24 -3.05
C ILE A 31 -9.72 -0.82 -3.14
N THR A 32 -9.79 -2.13 -3.11
CA THR A 32 -11.07 -2.83 -3.08
C THR A 32 -11.03 -3.81 -1.94
N HIS A 33 -12.18 -4.28 -1.55
CA HIS A 33 -12.23 -5.26 -0.48
C HIS A 33 -13.42 -6.17 -0.63
N SER A 34 -13.29 -7.33 -0.05
CA SER A 34 -14.40 -8.23 0.13
C SER A 34 -14.55 -8.47 1.62
N HIS A 35 -15.43 -9.37 1.95
CA HIS A 35 -15.61 -9.77 3.34
C HIS A 35 -14.32 -10.33 3.95
N ALA A 36 -13.50 -10.95 3.14
CA ALA A 36 -12.34 -11.69 3.64
C ALA A 36 -11.01 -10.98 3.41
N GLU A 37 -10.93 -10.09 2.44
CA GLU A 37 -9.62 -9.56 2.03
C GLU A 37 -9.71 -8.14 1.55
N PHE A 38 -8.59 -7.44 1.69
CA PHE A 38 -8.37 -6.15 1.04
C PHE A 38 -7.36 -6.34 -0.06
N VAL A 39 -7.59 -5.65 -1.17
CA VAL A 39 -6.70 -5.71 -2.32
C VAL A 39 -6.29 -4.28 -2.65
N ILE A 40 -5.00 -4.05 -2.72
CA ILE A 40 -4.48 -2.73 -3.12
C ILE A 40 -3.70 -2.91 -4.40
N ASP A 41 -4.12 -2.21 -5.43
CA ASP A 41 -3.44 -2.23 -6.72
C ASP A 41 -2.71 -0.92 -6.89
N PHE A 42 -1.41 -1.02 -7.03
CA PHE A 42 -0.56 0.15 -7.18
C PHE A 42 -0.29 0.39 -8.66
N VAL A 43 -0.56 1.60 -9.10
CA VAL A 43 -0.51 1.94 -10.51
C VAL A 43 0.42 3.13 -10.69
N ASN A 44 1.16 3.12 -11.78
CA ASN A 44 1.96 4.25 -12.17
C ASN A 44 1.28 4.90 -13.37
N VAL A 45 0.60 6.01 -13.11
CA VAL A 45 -0.10 6.72 -14.16
C VAL A 45 0.86 7.71 -14.79
N MET A 46 1.04 7.60 -16.10
CA MET A 46 1.96 8.47 -16.82
C MET A 46 1.19 9.26 -17.85
N PRO A 47 1.38 10.58 -17.87
CA PRO A 47 0.69 11.40 -18.86
C PRO A 47 1.08 10.99 -20.28
N GLY A 48 0.13 11.03 -21.16
CA GLY A 48 0.38 10.68 -22.55
C GLY A 48 0.35 9.20 -22.83
N THR A 49 0.23 8.39 -21.82
CA THR A 49 0.17 6.94 -21.99
C THR A 49 -1.29 6.54 -22.02
N PRO A 50 -1.76 5.92 -23.10
CA PRO A 50 -3.20 5.62 -23.18
C PRO A 50 -3.64 4.58 -22.17
N LYS A 51 -2.74 3.76 -21.69
CA LYS A 51 -3.10 2.73 -20.71
C LYS A 51 -2.10 2.72 -19.60
N SER A 52 -2.61 2.63 -18.39
CA SER A 52 -1.77 2.45 -17.22
C SER A 52 -1.95 1.04 -16.71
N LYS A 53 -0.88 0.47 -16.24
CA LYS A 53 -0.91 -0.91 -15.78
C LYS A 53 -0.73 -0.97 -14.28
N VAL A 54 -1.36 -1.97 -13.69
CA VAL A 54 -1.11 -2.25 -12.29
C VAL A 54 0.31 -2.79 -12.18
N LYS A 55 1.11 -2.13 -11.37
CA LYS A 55 2.50 -2.52 -11.19
C LYS A 55 2.63 -3.60 -10.12
N SER A 56 1.76 -3.54 -9.14
CA SER A 56 1.85 -4.48 -8.03
C SER A 56 0.50 -4.57 -7.37
N ARG A 57 0.10 -5.79 -7.04
CA ARG A 57 -1.15 -6.02 -6.32
C ARG A 57 -0.81 -6.68 -5.01
N ILE A 58 -1.27 -6.11 -3.93
CA ILE A 58 -1.04 -6.65 -2.59
C ILE A 58 -2.37 -7.01 -1.98
N ILE A 59 -2.44 -8.20 -1.43
CA ILE A 59 -3.67 -8.71 -0.83
C ILE A 59 -3.38 -8.99 0.63
N PHE A 60 -4.24 -8.51 1.51
CA PHE A 60 -4.04 -8.81 2.92
C PHE A 60 -5.38 -8.91 3.66
N THR A 61 -5.28 -9.42 4.87
CA THR A 61 -6.47 -9.60 5.70
C THR A 61 -6.99 -8.26 6.19
N PRO A 62 -8.25 -8.21 6.60
CA PRO A 62 -8.78 -6.97 7.18
C PRO A 62 -8.00 -6.49 8.39
N GLN A 63 -7.53 -7.41 9.21
CA GLN A 63 -6.76 -7.04 10.39
C GLN A 63 -5.44 -6.37 10.00
N HIS A 64 -4.79 -6.93 8.98
CA HIS A 64 -3.55 -6.34 8.52
C HIS A 64 -3.79 -5.00 7.84
N ALA A 65 -4.90 -4.88 7.13
CA ALA A 65 -5.25 -3.62 6.49
C ALA A 65 -5.37 -2.52 7.53
N LYS A 66 -5.99 -2.83 8.66
CA LYS A 66 -6.15 -1.83 9.70
C LYS A 66 -4.82 -1.44 10.33
N ARG A 67 -3.96 -2.43 10.55
CA ARG A 67 -2.64 -2.15 11.10
C ARG A 67 -1.80 -1.34 10.12
N PHE A 68 -1.90 -1.70 8.85
CA PHE A 68 -1.17 -0.98 7.82
C PHE A 68 -1.60 0.48 7.75
N MET A 69 -2.91 0.71 7.83
CA MET A 69 -3.44 2.06 7.82
C MET A 69 -2.88 2.89 8.96
N LYS A 70 -2.86 2.30 10.15
CA LYS A 70 -2.35 3.02 11.32
C LYS A 70 -0.86 3.31 11.18
N ALA A 71 -0.10 2.35 10.69
CA ALA A 71 1.33 2.53 10.54
C ALA A 71 1.64 3.61 9.50
N LEU A 72 0.87 3.61 8.43
CA LEU A 72 1.07 4.63 7.40
C LEU A 72 0.74 6.01 7.96
N MET A 73 -0.36 6.10 8.71
CA MET A 73 -0.76 7.36 9.29
C MET A 73 0.31 7.90 10.23
N GLU A 74 0.89 7.04 11.05
CA GLU A 74 1.97 7.45 11.92
C GLU A 74 3.16 7.99 11.16
N ASN A 75 3.50 7.34 10.07
CA ASN A 75 4.63 7.78 9.27
C ASN A 75 4.35 9.10 8.57
N VAL A 76 3.13 9.28 8.09
CA VAL A 76 2.75 10.54 7.49
C VAL A 76 2.83 11.65 8.53
N ASN A 77 2.35 11.38 9.74
CA ASN A 77 2.40 12.38 10.81
C ASN A 77 3.83 12.75 11.16
N ARG A 78 4.71 11.77 11.21
CA ARG A 78 6.12 12.04 11.50
C ARG A 78 6.76 12.85 10.40
N TYR A 79 6.44 12.51 9.17
CA TYR A 79 6.96 13.27 8.04
C TYR A 79 6.51 14.73 8.14
N GLU A 80 5.24 14.94 8.42
CA GLU A 80 4.71 16.29 8.48
C GLU A 80 5.28 17.09 9.65
N SER A 81 5.59 16.42 10.75
CA SER A 81 6.22 17.09 11.88
C SER A 81 7.60 17.61 11.52
N ALA A 82 8.31 16.86 10.71
CA ALA A 82 9.67 17.24 10.34
C ALA A 82 9.73 18.16 9.13
N ASN A 83 8.79 18.04 8.23
CA ASN A 83 8.88 18.71 6.94
C ASN A 83 7.72 19.65 6.64
N GLY A 84 6.75 19.74 7.53
CA GLY A 84 5.57 20.55 7.29
C GLY A 84 4.48 19.75 6.60
N PRO A 85 3.30 20.30 6.56
CA PRO A 85 2.14 19.57 6.03
C PRO A 85 2.33 19.19 4.57
N ILE A 86 1.89 18.02 4.24
CA ILE A 86 1.87 17.58 2.86
C ILE A 86 0.73 18.29 2.18
N LYS A 87 1.05 18.98 1.10
CA LYS A 87 0.03 19.72 0.38
C LYS A 87 -0.64 18.83 -0.63
N ASP A 88 -1.94 18.92 -0.68
CA ASP A 88 -2.69 18.25 -1.72
C ASP A 88 -2.48 19.03 -2.99
N LEU A 89 -1.86 18.40 -3.93
CA LEU A 89 -1.75 19.01 -5.22
C LEU A 89 -3.12 19.00 -5.87
N GLU A 90 -3.25 19.78 -6.91
CA GLU A 90 -4.48 19.84 -7.63
C GLU A 90 -4.92 18.46 -8.02
N GLU A 91 -6.17 18.18 -7.79
CA GLU A 91 -6.70 16.88 -8.08
C GLU A 91 -6.66 16.59 -9.54
N ILE A 92 -6.10 15.48 -9.91
CA ILE A 92 -6.11 15.06 -11.29
C ILE A 92 -7.33 14.19 -11.48
N GLN A 93 -8.19 14.62 -12.37
CA GLN A 93 -9.37 13.83 -12.67
C GLN A 93 -8.96 12.70 -13.58
N ILE A 94 -8.85 11.53 -13.02
CA ILE A 94 -8.48 10.35 -13.78
C ILE A 94 -9.70 9.50 -13.95
N PRO A 95 -10.20 9.34 -15.18
CA PRO A 95 -11.32 8.43 -15.39
C PRO A 95 -10.86 7.03 -15.04
N MET A 96 -11.52 6.43 -14.10
CA MET A 96 -11.11 5.12 -13.61
C MET A 96 -11.90 4.07 -14.31
N THR A 97 -11.28 3.46 -15.29
CA THR A 97 -11.88 2.34 -15.97
C THR A 97 -11.07 1.13 -15.64
N PHE A 98 -11.63 0.22 -14.92
CA PHE A 98 -10.93 -0.99 -14.56
C PHE A 98 -11.62 -2.09 -15.28
N GLY A 99 -10.85 -3.02 -15.84
CA GLY A 99 -11.41 -4.04 -16.72
C GLY A 99 -12.32 -4.95 -15.97
N GLY A 100 -13.09 -4.92 -15.29
CA GLY A 100 -13.98 -5.78 -14.56
C GLY A 100 -14.98 -4.95 -13.80
N PRO A 101 -15.56 -5.49 -12.76
CA PRO A 101 -16.44 -4.69 -11.95
C PRO A 101 -15.69 -3.49 -11.44
N ALA A 102 -16.37 -2.39 -11.30
CA ALA A 102 -15.74 -1.16 -10.95
C ALA A 102 -15.01 -1.28 -9.62
N ALA A 103 -13.79 -0.79 -9.59
CA ALA A 103 -13.04 -0.75 -8.37
C ALA A 103 -13.57 0.39 -7.52
N GLN A 104 -13.58 0.15 -6.24
CA GLN A 104 -14.03 1.17 -5.33
C GLN A 104 -12.82 1.65 -4.58
N ALA A 105 -12.56 2.87 -4.63
CA ALA A 105 -11.42 3.41 -3.92
C ALA A 105 -11.81 3.96 -2.57
#